data_68a43f90126c98cd82f5071282760fe5
#
_entry.id   68a43f90126c98cd82f5071282760fe5
#
_cell.length_a   1.000
_cell.length_b   1.000
_cell.length_c   1.000
_cell.angle_alpha   90.00
_cell.angle_beta   90.00
_cell.angle_gamma   90.00
#
_symmetry.space_group_name_H-M   'P 1'
#
loop_
_entity.id
_entity.type
_entity.pdbx_description
1 polymer ?
#
loop_
_entity_poly.entity_id
_entity_poly.type
_entity_poly.pdbx_seq_one_letter_code
_entity_poly.pdbx_strand_id
1 'polypeptide(L)'
;MKRVLLFIFLVAGLSAYAQKDNHIVIGTIDTFYSKVLNEKRTIRVHVPEGNRNQRYPVLYILDGEDHFQSAVAISEQLSGVIPPMIVVGINNMGFNTRERDLTPTKVNAVNHSGGGENFIGFVGKELMPYIGSKYPAANYRIFSGHSLGGLAVINVFLNHPQLFNAYIALDPSLWWDNQQWIKKHESELSHDFGNKSLFVGIANNIPPGLDTLSVLNDTNNMSLIPRSVIPFVHTLGDSKPAGLRWASKFYPTERHGTVELVAEYDALRYLFDYYQFRTSQFIGHPELDEDSVLAAHYKMISERFGYTVSPTENTVNDLAYDCMARHKMAQAYKLFIRNTQYHPNSANAFDSLGDYYVAIGDKQKAIEAFAKSLSIQEVADTRRKLNELKK
;
A
#
# COMPACT_ATOMS: atom_id res chain seq x y z
N MET A 1 69.30 4.62 -42.64
CA MET A 1 68.07 5.44 -42.61
C MET A 1 66.92 4.57 -42.18
N LYS A 2 66.55 4.58 -40.88
CA LYS A 2 65.39 3.87 -40.31
C LYS A 2 64.25 4.87 -40.20
N ARG A 3 63.12 4.61 -40.90
CA ARG A 3 61.93 5.39 -40.81
C ARG A 3 61.11 4.83 -39.65
N VAL A 4 60.84 5.66 -38.61
CA VAL A 4 59.96 5.37 -37.52
C VAL A 4 58.57 5.86 -37.97
N LEU A 5 57.63 4.93 -38.14
CA LEU A 5 56.20 5.24 -38.33
C LEU A 5 55.53 5.47 -36.94
N LEU A 6 55.09 6.69 -36.72
CA LEU A 6 54.33 7.07 -35.53
C LEU A 6 52.84 6.78 -35.78
N PHE A 7 52.26 5.78 -35.12
CA PHE A 7 50.83 5.51 -35.13
C PHE A 7 50.16 6.40 -34.09
N ILE A 8 49.41 7.40 -34.55
CA ILE A 8 48.53 8.21 -33.70
C ILE A 8 47.22 7.44 -33.56
N PHE A 9 46.94 6.88 -32.37
CA PHE A 9 45.64 6.36 -32.00
C PHE A 9 44.71 7.54 -31.72
N LEU A 10 43.81 7.81 -32.63
CA LEU A 10 42.66 8.75 -32.39
C LEU A 10 41.61 7.99 -31.56
N VAL A 11 41.61 8.20 -30.24
CA VAL A 11 40.53 7.74 -29.39
C VAL A 11 39.33 8.65 -29.64
N ALA A 12 38.43 8.26 -30.53
CA ALA A 12 37.12 8.87 -30.66
C ALA A 12 36.32 8.48 -29.42
N GLY A 13 36.19 9.42 -28.48
CA GLY A 13 35.27 9.31 -27.36
C GLY A 13 33.84 9.24 -27.89
N LEU A 14 33.29 8.05 -28.00
CA LEU A 14 31.86 7.85 -28.20
C LEU A 14 31.17 8.32 -26.90
N SER A 15 30.71 9.57 -26.87
CA SER A 15 29.71 10.02 -25.93
C SER A 15 28.44 9.22 -26.24
N ALA A 16 28.24 8.11 -25.50
CA ALA A 16 26.96 7.42 -25.50
C ALA A 16 25.95 8.39 -24.85
N TYR A 17 25.25 9.16 -25.65
CA TYR A 17 24.01 9.76 -25.22
C TYR A 17 23.08 8.62 -24.84
N ALA A 18 22.91 8.40 -23.53
CA ALA A 18 21.84 7.55 -23.06
C ALA A 18 20.55 8.12 -23.64
N GLN A 19 19.99 7.44 -24.63
CA GLN A 19 18.69 7.79 -25.20
C GLN A 19 17.72 7.70 -24.04
N LYS A 20 17.11 8.82 -23.66
CA LYS A 20 16.13 8.88 -22.59
C LYS A 20 15.00 7.95 -23.03
N ASP A 21 14.84 6.84 -22.35
CA ASP A 21 13.82 5.85 -22.66
C ASP A 21 12.46 6.54 -22.52
N ASN A 22 11.71 6.66 -23.62
CA ASN A 22 10.39 7.31 -23.64
C ASN A 22 9.28 6.37 -23.15
N HIS A 23 9.60 5.44 -22.25
CA HIS A 23 8.65 4.49 -21.68
C HIS A 23 8.13 4.99 -20.33
N ILE A 24 6.84 4.80 -20.09
CA ILE A 24 6.24 4.89 -18.76
C ILE A 24 6.34 3.52 -18.13
N VAL A 25 7.21 3.37 -17.13
CA VAL A 25 7.45 2.11 -16.42
C VAL A 25 6.75 2.17 -15.07
N ILE A 26 5.74 1.33 -14.88
CA ILE A 26 4.96 1.25 -13.64
C ILE A 26 5.43 0.14 -12.69
N GLY A 27 6.33 -0.74 -13.13
CA GLY A 27 6.84 -1.85 -12.32
C GLY A 27 7.72 -2.79 -13.12
N THR A 28 8.08 -3.90 -12.49
CA THR A 28 8.90 -4.97 -13.07
C THR A 28 8.14 -6.29 -13.09
N ILE A 29 8.55 -7.20 -13.98
CA ILE A 29 8.05 -8.58 -14.01
C ILE A 29 9.15 -9.48 -13.52
N ASP A 30 8.87 -10.23 -12.45
CA ASP A 30 9.75 -11.25 -11.90
C ASP A 30 9.18 -12.65 -12.19
N THR A 31 10.06 -13.57 -12.49
CA THR A 31 9.70 -14.99 -12.66
C THR A 31 10.65 -15.85 -11.84
N PHE A 32 10.12 -16.75 -11.05
CA PHE A 32 10.89 -17.73 -10.28
C PHE A 32 10.18 -19.08 -10.20
N TYR A 33 10.95 -20.12 -9.87
CA TYR A 33 10.40 -21.47 -9.75
C TYR A 33 9.87 -21.70 -8.33
N SER A 34 8.58 -22.05 -8.24
CA SER A 34 7.97 -22.50 -6.99
C SER A 34 8.20 -23.97 -6.78
N LYS A 35 8.81 -24.35 -5.68
CA LYS A 35 8.95 -25.75 -5.26
C LYS A 35 7.63 -26.33 -4.74
N VAL A 36 6.84 -25.50 -4.05
CA VAL A 36 5.52 -25.88 -3.51
C VAL A 36 4.56 -26.24 -4.63
N LEU A 37 4.51 -25.40 -5.69
CA LEU A 37 3.61 -25.63 -6.83
C LEU A 37 4.24 -26.47 -7.95
N ASN A 38 5.56 -26.71 -7.88
CA ASN A 38 6.36 -27.41 -8.88
C ASN A 38 6.23 -26.80 -10.29
N GLU A 39 6.23 -25.47 -10.38
CA GLU A 39 6.09 -24.72 -11.63
C GLU A 39 6.74 -23.33 -11.54
N LYS A 40 6.97 -22.69 -12.70
CA LYS A 40 7.37 -21.27 -12.73
C LYS A 40 6.17 -20.39 -12.43
N ARG A 41 6.41 -19.37 -11.59
CA ARG A 41 5.40 -18.35 -11.27
C ARG A 41 5.93 -16.98 -11.66
N THR A 42 5.05 -16.19 -12.23
CA THR A 42 5.31 -14.81 -12.63
C THR A 42 4.54 -13.87 -11.75
N ILE A 43 5.22 -12.82 -11.31
CA ILE A 43 4.65 -11.73 -10.52
C ILE A 43 4.98 -10.38 -11.15
N ARG A 44 4.19 -9.38 -10.87
CA ARG A 44 4.44 -7.98 -11.21
C ARG A 44 4.71 -7.22 -9.94
N VAL A 45 5.74 -6.38 -9.91
CA VAL A 45 6.12 -5.66 -8.69
C VAL A 45 6.28 -4.18 -9.01
N HIS A 46 5.54 -3.35 -8.31
CA HIS A 46 5.71 -1.91 -8.24
C HIS A 46 6.34 -1.56 -6.89
N VAL A 47 7.34 -0.70 -6.89
CA VAL A 47 7.94 -0.12 -5.69
C VAL A 47 7.73 1.38 -5.76
N PRO A 48 7.12 2.02 -4.75
CA PRO A 48 6.88 3.46 -4.79
C PRO A 48 8.19 4.23 -4.83
N GLU A 49 8.18 5.38 -5.50
CA GLU A 49 9.31 6.30 -5.46
C GLU A 49 9.52 6.80 -4.03
N GLY A 50 10.76 6.86 -3.58
CA GLY A 50 11.07 7.34 -2.24
C GLY A 50 12.47 7.01 -1.74
N ASN A 51 12.67 7.13 -0.43
CA ASN A 51 13.95 6.89 0.21
C ASN A 51 14.30 5.39 0.20
N ARG A 52 15.49 5.03 -0.29
CA ARG A 52 16.01 3.65 -0.35
C ARG A 52 16.07 2.94 1.01
N ASN A 53 16.10 3.69 2.10
CA ASN A 53 16.13 3.15 3.47
C ASN A 53 14.72 2.97 4.07
N GLN A 54 13.67 3.40 3.38
CA GLN A 54 12.30 3.25 3.85
C GLN A 54 11.77 1.86 3.48
N ARG A 55 11.02 1.25 4.40
CA ARG A 55 10.27 0.02 4.16
C ARG A 55 8.80 0.35 3.96
N TYR A 56 8.16 -0.39 3.08
CA TYR A 56 6.78 -0.14 2.66
C TYR A 56 5.86 -1.32 2.97
N PRO A 57 4.61 -1.08 3.39
CA PRO A 57 3.57 -2.10 3.36
C PRO A 57 3.49 -2.76 2.00
N VAL A 58 2.99 -4.00 1.95
CA VAL A 58 2.89 -4.74 0.68
C VAL A 58 1.44 -5.12 0.43
N LEU A 59 0.89 -4.67 -0.70
CA LEU A 59 -0.37 -5.11 -1.25
C LEU A 59 -0.12 -6.27 -2.22
N TYR A 60 -0.55 -7.47 -1.84
CA TYR A 60 -0.58 -8.63 -2.72
C TYR A 60 -1.96 -8.72 -3.36
N ILE A 61 -2.02 -8.58 -4.69
CA ILE A 61 -3.26 -8.62 -5.45
C ILE A 61 -3.27 -9.83 -6.38
N LEU A 62 -4.34 -10.60 -6.31
CA LEU A 62 -4.61 -11.73 -7.18
C LEU A 62 -5.02 -11.26 -8.58
N ASP A 63 -4.98 -12.16 -9.57
CA ASP A 63 -5.24 -11.82 -10.96
C ASP A 63 -4.37 -10.63 -11.44
N GLY A 64 -3.06 -10.71 -11.12
CA GLY A 64 -2.11 -9.60 -11.31
C GLY A 64 -1.94 -9.15 -12.76
N GLU A 65 -2.24 -10.00 -13.74
CA GLU A 65 -2.27 -9.64 -15.16
C GLU A 65 -3.34 -8.59 -15.48
N ASP A 66 -4.47 -8.61 -14.77
CA ASP A 66 -5.63 -7.76 -15.03
C ASP A 66 -5.67 -6.56 -14.07
N HIS A 67 -5.31 -6.74 -12.79
CA HIS A 67 -5.57 -5.77 -11.71
C HIS A 67 -4.33 -4.99 -11.22
N PHE A 68 -3.12 -5.39 -11.62
CA PHE A 68 -1.89 -4.75 -11.15
C PHE A 68 -1.84 -3.25 -11.48
N GLN A 69 -2.23 -2.86 -12.70
CA GLN A 69 -2.13 -1.46 -13.15
C GLN A 69 -3.09 -0.56 -12.38
N SER A 70 -4.34 -1.01 -12.17
CA SER A 70 -5.34 -0.28 -11.39
C SER A 70 -4.91 -0.14 -9.93
N ALA A 71 -4.40 -1.20 -9.31
CA ALA A 71 -3.92 -1.16 -7.93
C ALA A 71 -2.74 -0.18 -7.74
N VAL A 72 -1.78 -0.16 -8.68
CA VAL A 72 -0.69 0.82 -8.67
C VAL A 72 -1.25 2.24 -8.81
N ALA A 73 -2.12 2.48 -9.79
CA ALA A 73 -2.71 3.80 -10.01
C ALA A 73 -3.48 4.29 -8.78
N ILE A 74 -4.28 3.44 -8.14
CA ILE A 74 -5.00 3.78 -6.90
C ILE A 74 -4.02 4.12 -5.79
N SER A 75 -2.98 3.31 -5.58
CA SER A 75 -2.00 3.53 -4.50
C SER A 75 -1.25 4.84 -4.66
N GLU A 76 -0.87 5.21 -5.89
CA GLU A 76 -0.19 6.46 -6.19
C GLU A 76 -1.12 7.68 -6.09
N GLN A 77 -2.36 7.58 -6.61
CA GLN A 77 -3.35 8.65 -6.54
C GLN A 77 -3.82 8.97 -5.11
N LEU A 78 -3.79 7.98 -4.22
CA LEU A 78 -4.09 8.15 -2.81
C LEU A 78 -2.86 8.57 -1.98
N SER A 79 -1.77 8.98 -2.60
CA SER A 79 -0.56 9.45 -1.91
C SER A 79 -0.89 10.51 -0.84
N GLY A 80 -0.37 10.32 0.38
CA GLY A 80 -0.68 11.18 1.53
C GLY A 80 -2.01 10.89 2.23
N VAL A 81 -2.94 10.16 1.59
CA VAL A 81 -4.19 9.66 2.22
C VAL A 81 -3.99 8.26 2.79
N ILE A 82 -3.26 7.41 2.05
CA ILE A 82 -2.81 6.09 2.48
C ILE A 82 -1.27 6.04 2.47
N PRO A 83 -0.64 5.05 3.13
CA PRO A 83 0.80 4.89 3.05
C PRO A 83 1.23 4.53 1.63
N PRO A 84 2.39 5.02 1.15
CA PRO A 84 3.01 4.46 -0.04
C PRO A 84 3.28 2.98 0.19
N MET A 85 3.03 2.13 -0.82
CA MET A 85 3.11 0.68 -0.68
C MET A 85 3.71 -0.01 -1.90
N ILE A 86 4.35 -1.15 -1.67
CA ILE A 86 4.72 -2.06 -2.74
C ILE A 86 3.46 -2.78 -3.20
N VAL A 87 3.21 -2.82 -4.51
CA VAL A 87 2.13 -3.63 -5.09
C VAL A 87 2.73 -4.86 -5.75
N VAL A 88 2.26 -6.04 -5.37
CA VAL A 88 2.68 -7.33 -5.91
C VAL A 88 1.49 -8.01 -6.59
N GLY A 89 1.44 -7.95 -7.91
CA GLY A 89 0.44 -8.67 -8.71
C GLY A 89 0.84 -10.13 -8.90
N ILE A 90 0.04 -11.05 -8.42
CA ILE A 90 0.26 -12.49 -8.57
C ILE A 90 -0.47 -12.99 -9.81
N ASN A 91 0.28 -13.41 -10.82
CA ASN A 91 -0.30 -13.88 -12.09
C ASN A 91 -0.79 -15.32 -11.99
N ASN A 92 -1.87 -15.62 -12.68
CA ASN A 92 -2.51 -16.93 -12.65
C ASN A 92 -1.84 -18.01 -13.53
N MET A 93 -1.04 -17.64 -14.52
CA MET A 93 -0.44 -18.58 -15.48
C MET A 93 -1.45 -19.33 -16.38
N GLY A 94 -2.71 -18.88 -16.43
CA GLY A 94 -3.79 -19.41 -17.24
C GLY A 94 -5.05 -19.78 -16.45
N PHE A 95 -6.15 -20.02 -17.17
CA PHE A 95 -7.48 -20.24 -16.57
C PHE A 95 -7.52 -21.46 -15.64
N ASN A 96 -7.01 -22.60 -16.07
CA ASN A 96 -6.98 -23.82 -15.26
C ASN A 96 -6.15 -23.67 -13.97
N THR A 97 -5.06 -22.92 -14.06
CA THR A 97 -4.20 -22.60 -12.91
C THR A 97 -4.93 -21.69 -11.94
N ARG A 98 -5.70 -20.71 -12.45
CA ARG A 98 -6.52 -19.83 -11.64
C ARG A 98 -7.58 -20.61 -10.84
N GLU A 99 -8.33 -21.50 -11.49
CA GLU A 99 -9.31 -22.33 -10.79
C GLU A 99 -8.66 -23.24 -9.74
N ARG A 100 -7.50 -23.84 -10.06
CA ARG A 100 -6.75 -24.66 -9.12
C ARG A 100 -6.36 -23.87 -7.89
N ASP A 101 -5.71 -22.73 -8.07
CA ASP A 101 -5.03 -21.99 -7.02
C ASP A 101 -6.01 -21.21 -6.12
N LEU A 102 -7.12 -20.71 -6.69
CA LEU A 102 -8.01 -19.82 -5.96
C LEU A 102 -9.21 -20.53 -5.30
N THR A 103 -9.30 -21.85 -5.42
CA THR A 103 -10.43 -22.60 -4.86
C THR A 103 -10.00 -23.50 -3.71
N PRO A 104 -10.70 -23.42 -2.54
CA PRO A 104 -10.32 -24.15 -1.33
C PRO A 104 -10.63 -25.65 -1.40
N THR A 105 -11.65 -26.05 -2.17
CA THR A 105 -12.12 -27.44 -2.27
C THR A 105 -12.21 -27.89 -3.70
N LYS A 106 -12.05 -29.21 -3.90
CA LYS A 106 -12.27 -29.84 -5.20
C LYS A 106 -13.76 -29.99 -5.46
N VAL A 107 -14.22 -29.53 -6.62
CA VAL A 107 -15.59 -29.69 -7.10
C VAL A 107 -15.54 -30.49 -8.40
N ASN A 108 -16.30 -31.62 -8.49
CA ASN A 108 -16.23 -32.54 -9.64
C ASN A 108 -16.56 -31.88 -10.99
N ALA A 109 -17.41 -30.84 -10.97
CA ALA A 109 -17.76 -30.09 -12.18
C ALA A 109 -16.61 -29.17 -12.67
N VAL A 110 -15.55 -28.93 -11.83
CA VAL A 110 -14.42 -28.09 -12.14
C VAL A 110 -13.12 -28.88 -11.93
N ASN A 111 -12.65 -29.52 -13.00
CA ASN A 111 -11.58 -30.52 -12.96
C ASN A 111 -10.29 -30.09 -12.28
N HIS A 112 -9.94 -28.78 -12.35
CA HIS A 112 -8.69 -28.23 -11.84
C HIS A 112 -8.81 -27.58 -10.46
N SER A 113 -9.98 -27.69 -9.80
CA SER A 113 -10.23 -27.01 -8.51
C SER A 113 -9.57 -27.70 -7.31
N GLY A 114 -9.47 -26.98 -6.18
CA GLY A 114 -9.11 -27.53 -4.88
C GLY A 114 -7.61 -27.50 -4.54
N GLY A 115 -6.82 -26.69 -5.24
CA GLY A 115 -5.39 -26.53 -4.94
C GLY A 115 -5.04 -25.32 -4.06
N GLY A 116 -6.04 -24.65 -3.48
CA GLY A 116 -5.88 -23.42 -2.72
C GLY A 116 -4.87 -23.52 -1.57
N GLU A 117 -4.82 -24.66 -0.84
CA GLU A 117 -3.84 -24.81 0.24
C GLU A 117 -2.38 -24.83 -0.25
N ASN A 118 -2.11 -25.45 -1.39
CA ASN A 118 -0.78 -25.40 -1.99
C ASN A 118 -0.44 -23.98 -2.45
N PHE A 119 -1.40 -23.27 -3.02
CA PHE A 119 -1.21 -21.87 -3.42
C PHE A 119 -0.93 -20.97 -2.20
N ILE A 120 -1.65 -21.13 -1.09
CA ILE A 120 -1.40 -20.43 0.18
C ILE A 120 0.00 -20.76 0.70
N GLY A 121 0.39 -22.05 0.61
CA GLY A 121 1.74 -22.49 0.93
C GLY A 121 2.82 -21.80 0.08
N PHE A 122 2.61 -21.64 -1.22
CA PHE A 122 3.47 -20.87 -2.11
C PHE A 122 3.55 -19.40 -1.69
N VAL A 123 2.42 -18.75 -1.45
CA VAL A 123 2.38 -17.33 -1.04
C VAL A 123 3.16 -17.12 0.26
N GLY A 124 2.88 -17.92 1.29
CA GLY A 124 3.47 -17.74 2.62
C GLY A 124 4.93 -18.19 2.73
N LYS A 125 5.31 -19.29 2.07
CA LYS A 125 6.63 -19.92 2.26
C LYS A 125 7.65 -19.52 1.20
N GLU A 126 7.21 -19.04 0.03
CA GLU A 126 8.12 -18.72 -1.08
C GLU A 126 7.97 -17.26 -1.53
N LEU A 127 6.77 -16.80 -1.88
CA LEU A 127 6.55 -15.47 -2.43
C LEU A 127 6.88 -14.36 -1.41
N MET A 128 6.31 -14.43 -0.19
CA MET A 128 6.56 -13.42 0.85
C MET A 128 8.05 -13.31 1.22
N PRO A 129 8.80 -14.40 1.45
CA PRO A 129 10.25 -14.35 1.65
C PRO A 129 11.01 -13.77 0.44
N TYR A 130 10.61 -14.13 -0.78
CA TYR A 130 11.21 -13.59 -1.99
C TYR A 130 11.06 -12.05 -2.06
N ILE A 131 9.85 -11.54 -1.85
CA ILE A 131 9.60 -10.09 -1.82
C ILE A 131 10.38 -9.42 -0.70
N GLY A 132 10.39 -9.98 0.51
CA GLY A 132 11.13 -9.43 1.65
C GLY A 132 12.65 -9.39 1.47
N SER A 133 13.20 -10.30 0.66
CA SER A 133 14.65 -10.36 0.37
C SER A 133 15.08 -9.42 -0.75
N LYS A 134 14.21 -9.18 -1.73
CA LYS A 134 14.55 -8.44 -2.95
C LYS A 134 14.11 -6.96 -2.91
N TYR A 135 13.07 -6.65 -2.17
CA TYR A 135 12.43 -5.34 -2.15
C TYR A 135 12.39 -4.76 -0.72
N PRO A 136 12.26 -3.44 -0.54
CA PRO A 136 12.19 -2.80 0.78
C PRO A 136 10.81 -3.01 1.43
N ALA A 137 10.40 -4.27 1.55
CA ALA A 137 9.11 -4.67 2.10
C ALA A 137 9.10 -4.61 3.63
N ALA A 138 8.05 -4.02 4.19
CA ALA A 138 7.73 -4.09 5.61
C ALA A 138 6.88 -5.34 5.92
N ASN A 139 6.65 -5.58 7.23
CA ASN A 139 5.85 -6.74 7.64
C ASN A 139 4.33 -6.52 7.59
N TYR A 140 3.88 -5.29 7.30
CA TYR A 140 2.45 -5.04 7.11
C TYR A 140 2.04 -5.47 5.71
N ARG A 141 1.14 -6.45 5.61
CA ARG A 141 0.74 -7.12 4.37
C ARG A 141 -0.76 -7.07 4.19
N ILE A 142 -1.18 -6.78 2.98
CA ILE A 142 -2.58 -6.72 2.55
C ILE A 142 -2.78 -7.78 1.48
N PHE A 143 -3.88 -8.51 1.51
CA PHE A 143 -4.24 -9.50 0.50
C PHE A 143 -5.56 -9.11 -0.15
N SER A 144 -5.55 -8.91 -1.47
CA SER A 144 -6.70 -8.46 -2.24
C SER A 144 -7.01 -9.41 -3.38
N GLY A 145 -8.31 -9.59 -3.64
CA GLY A 145 -8.77 -10.39 -4.77
C GLY A 145 -10.25 -10.21 -5.08
N HIS A 146 -10.58 -10.41 -6.34
CA HIS A 146 -11.91 -10.30 -6.90
C HIS A 146 -12.44 -11.69 -7.34
N SER A 147 -13.74 -11.93 -7.20
CA SER A 147 -14.39 -13.15 -7.68
C SER A 147 -13.83 -14.42 -6.98
N LEU A 148 -13.26 -15.37 -7.73
CA LEU A 148 -12.51 -16.51 -7.15
C LEU A 148 -11.29 -16.02 -6.33
N GLY A 149 -10.67 -14.91 -6.74
CA GLY A 149 -9.65 -14.25 -5.92
C GLY A 149 -10.20 -13.80 -4.58
N GLY A 150 -11.41 -13.24 -4.56
CA GLY A 150 -12.12 -12.88 -3.33
C GLY A 150 -12.43 -14.11 -2.45
N LEU A 151 -12.80 -15.24 -3.04
CA LEU A 151 -12.95 -16.51 -2.33
C LEU A 151 -11.63 -16.96 -1.69
N ALA A 152 -10.52 -16.88 -2.43
CA ALA A 152 -9.19 -17.20 -1.89
C ALA A 152 -8.80 -16.25 -0.73
N VAL A 153 -9.13 -14.95 -0.82
CA VAL A 153 -8.92 -13.99 0.27
C VAL A 153 -9.69 -14.40 1.52
N ILE A 154 -10.98 -14.76 1.39
CA ILE A 154 -11.80 -15.23 2.53
C ILE A 154 -11.26 -16.55 3.07
N ASN A 155 -10.76 -17.45 2.21
CA ASN A 155 -10.12 -18.69 2.66
C ASN A 155 -8.89 -18.41 3.53
N VAL A 156 -8.01 -17.52 3.10
CA VAL A 156 -6.83 -17.14 3.89
C VAL A 156 -7.23 -16.42 5.18
N PHE A 157 -8.23 -15.54 5.12
CA PHE A 157 -8.74 -14.82 6.29
C PHE A 157 -9.25 -15.76 7.38
N LEU A 158 -10.00 -16.80 7.02
CA LEU A 158 -10.56 -17.75 7.98
C LEU A 158 -9.56 -18.78 8.48
N ASN A 159 -8.73 -19.34 7.60
CA ASN A 159 -7.89 -20.50 7.93
C ASN A 159 -6.42 -20.15 8.21
N HIS A 160 -5.93 -19.01 7.70
CA HIS A 160 -4.53 -18.57 7.81
C HIS A 160 -4.42 -17.07 8.16
N PRO A 161 -5.17 -16.55 9.16
CA PRO A 161 -5.25 -15.11 9.44
C PRO A 161 -3.92 -14.48 9.84
N GLN A 162 -2.91 -15.28 10.21
CA GLN A 162 -1.58 -14.80 10.58
C GLN A 162 -0.73 -14.34 9.38
N LEU A 163 -1.10 -14.70 8.13
CA LEU A 163 -0.28 -14.37 6.96
C LEU A 163 -0.36 -12.88 6.60
N PHE A 164 -1.51 -12.24 6.82
CA PHE A 164 -1.74 -10.85 6.45
C PHE A 164 -2.30 -10.03 7.60
N ASN A 165 -2.17 -8.71 7.49
CA ASN A 165 -2.72 -7.74 8.44
C ASN A 165 -4.10 -7.26 8.01
N ALA A 166 -4.35 -7.20 6.69
CA ALA A 166 -5.59 -6.75 6.12
C ALA A 166 -5.99 -7.57 4.89
N TYR A 167 -7.29 -7.66 4.67
CA TYR A 167 -7.93 -8.47 3.65
C TYR A 167 -8.95 -7.64 2.87
N ILE A 168 -8.93 -7.75 1.55
CA ILE A 168 -9.86 -7.09 0.64
C ILE A 168 -10.51 -8.16 -0.24
N ALA A 169 -11.75 -8.50 0.03
CA ALA A 169 -12.53 -9.48 -0.72
C ALA A 169 -13.59 -8.76 -1.56
N LEU A 170 -13.38 -8.69 -2.87
CA LEU A 170 -14.24 -7.96 -3.79
C LEU A 170 -15.14 -8.93 -4.55
N ASP A 171 -16.44 -8.80 -4.32
CA ASP A 171 -17.51 -9.62 -4.88
C ASP A 171 -17.16 -11.13 -4.87
N PRO A 172 -16.80 -11.67 -3.68
CA PRO A 172 -16.18 -12.99 -3.57
C PRO A 172 -17.13 -14.10 -3.97
N SER A 173 -16.61 -15.12 -4.70
CA SER A 173 -17.37 -16.29 -5.17
C SER A 173 -17.72 -17.26 -4.04
N LEU A 174 -18.38 -16.80 -2.97
CA LEU A 174 -18.75 -17.61 -1.81
C LEU A 174 -19.83 -18.67 -2.12
N TRP A 175 -20.43 -18.61 -3.30
CA TRP A 175 -21.31 -19.65 -3.85
C TRP A 175 -20.58 -20.97 -4.16
N TRP A 176 -19.24 -20.97 -4.12
CA TRP A 176 -18.40 -22.14 -4.40
C TRP A 176 -18.85 -23.37 -3.62
N ASP A 177 -18.81 -24.53 -4.27
CA ASP A 177 -19.22 -25.81 -3.69
C ASP A 177 -20.65 -25.76 -3.08
N ASN A 178 -21.58 -25.10 -3.76
CA ASN A 178 -22.94 -24.85 -3.27
C ASN A 178 -22.97 -24.24 -1.86
N GLN A 179 -22.03 -23.36 -1.56
CA GLN A 179 -21.82 -22.70 -0.25
C GLN A 179 -21.45 -23.68 0.88
N GLN A 180 -21.19 -24.95 0.61
CA GLN A 180 -20.83 -25.94 1.65
C GLN A 180 -19.54 -25.54 2.35
N TRP A 181 -18.56 -25.06 1.57
CA TRP A 181 -17.29 -24.64 2.11
C TRP A 181 -17.45 -23.47 3.10
N ILE A 182 -18.14 -22.39 2.73
CA ILE A 182 -18.27 -21.21 3.63
C ILE A 182 -19.08 -21.56 4.87
N LYS A 183 -20.19 -22.29 4.73
CA LYS A 183 -21.02 -22.71 5.87
C LYS A 183 -20.23 -23.55 6.89
N LYS A 184 -19.32 -24.41 6.42
CA LYS A 184 -18.46 -25.22 7.29
C LYS A 184 -17.49 -24.35 8.12
N HIS A 185 -17.11 -23.17 7.60
CA HIS A 185 -16.11 -22.30 8.23
C HIS A 185 -16.73 -21.07 8.93
N GLU A 186 -18.06 -20.97 9.01
CA GLU A 186 -18.73 -19.88 9.74
C GLU A 186 -18.34 -19.82 11.22
N SER A 187 -18.06 -20.97 11.85
CA SER A 187 -17.61 -21.03 13.24
C SER A 187 -16.26 -20.32 13.48
N GLU A 188 -15.41 -20.24 12.44
CA GLU A 188 -14.10 -19.55 12.50
C GLU A 188 -14.27 -18.04 12.71
N LEU A 189 -15.45 -17.47 12.37
CA LEU A 189 -15.77 -16.06 12.61
C LEU A 189 -15.86 -15.68 14.09
N SER A 190 -15.93 -16.65 14.99
CA SER A 190 -15.90 -16.40 16.44
C SER A 190 -14.49 -16.27 17.05
N HIS A 191 -13.44 -16.49 16.26
CA HIS A 191 -12.06 -16.38 16.74
C HIS A 191 -11.66 -14.92 16.99
N ASP A 192 -10.59 -14.75 17.79
CA ASP A 192 -9.91 -13.47 17.92
C ASP A 192 -8.95 -13.27 16.73
N PHE A 193 -9.23 -12.26 15.92
CA PHE A 193 -8.42 -11.93 14.74
C PHE A 193 -7.20 -11.05 15.04
N GLY A 194 -6.96 -10.68 16.30
CA GLY A 194 -5.71 -10.03 16.71
C GLY A 194 -5.38 -8.75 15.92
N ASN A 195 -6.32 -7.80 15.84
CA ASN A 195 -6.19 -6.51 15.13
C ASN A 195 -6.08 -6.61 13.60
N LYS A 196 -6.73 -7.61 12.99
CA LYS A 196 -6.85 -7.68 11.52
C LYS A 196 -7.91 -6.71 11.00
N SER A 197 -7.85 -6.44 9.69
CA SER A 197 -8.88 -5.68 9.00
C SER A 197 -9.43 -6.48 7.81
N LEU A 198 -10.74 -6.35 7.56
CA LEU A 198 -11.41 -6.95 6.40
C LEU A 198 -12.34 -5.93 5.74
N PHE A 199 -12.25 -5.83 4.42
CA PHE A 199 -13.23 -5.12 3.60
C PHE A 199 -13.88 -6.09 2.62
N VAL A 200 -15.23 -6.05 2.53
CA VAL A 200 -16.00 -6.88 1.60
C VAL A 200 -16.78 -5.96 0.64
N GLY A 201 -16.40 -5.95 -0.63
CA GLY A 201 -17.14 -5.28 -1.69
C GLY A 201 -18.22 -6.20 -2.26
N ILE A 202 -19.41 -5.69 -2.56
CA ILE A 202 -20.56 -6.45 -3.10
C ILE A 202 -21.10 -5.72 -4.33
N ALA A 203 -20.99 -6.36 -5.50
CA ALA A 203 -21.55 -5.81 -6.73
C ALA A 203 -23.06 -6.03 -6.82
N ASN A 204 -23.71 -5.18 -7.62
CA ASN A 204 -25.12 -5.32 -7.90
C ASN A 204 -25.35 -6.35 -9.05
N ASN A 205 -25.33 -7.64 -8.71
CA ASN A 205 -25.74 -8.74 -9.58
C ASN A 205 -27.17 -9.21 -9.25
N ILE A 206 -27.98 -8.31 -8.70
CA ILE A 206 -29.38 -8.60 -8.34
C ILE A 206 -30.26 -8.47 -9.59
N PRO A 207 -31.07 -9.47 -9.94
CA PRO A 207 -32.00 -9.38 -11.06
C PRO A 207 -33.00 -8.23 -10.90
N PRO A 208 -33.44 -7.60 -12.00
CA PRO A 208 -34.44 -6.53 -11.96
C PRO A 208 -35.71 -6.95 -11.22
N GLY A 209 -36.18 -6.05 -10.34
CA GLY A 209 -37.39 -6.29 -9.53
C GLY A 209 -37.14 -6.95 -8.17
N LEU A 210 -35.89 -7.39 -7.90
CA LEU A 210 -35.46 -7.86 -6.59
C LEU A 210 -34.58 -6.80 -5.89
N ASP A 211 -34.50 -6.92 -4.57
CA ASP A 211 -33.61 -6.15 -3.71
C ASP A 211 -32.68 -7.08 -2.92
N THR A 212 -31.88 -6.54 -2.02
CA THR A 212 -30.91 -7.28 -1.21
C THR A 212 -31.54 -8.29 -0.24
N LEU A 213 -32.84 -8.19 0.05
CA LEU A 213 -33.57 -9.15 0.88
C LEU A 213 -34.26 -10.22 0.04
N SER A 214 -35.01 -9.79 -0.97
CA SER A 214 -35.77 -10.70 -1.83
C SER A 214 -34.89 -11.58 -2.72
N VAL A 215 -33.67 -11.11 -3.08
CA VAL A 215 -32.68 -11.89 -3.84
C VAL A 215 -32.23 -13.15 -3.12
N LEU A 216 -32.31 -13.19 -1.79
CA LEU A 216 -31.89 -14.37 -1.01
C LEU A 216 -32.73 -15.62 -1.31
N ASN A 217 -33.97 -15.44 -1.79
CA ASN A 217 -34.88 -16.48 -2.18
C ASN A 217 -34.87 -16.76 -3.71
N ASP A 218 -34.06 -16.03 -4.46
CA ASP A 218 -33.96 -16.24 -5.91
C ASP A 218 -33.21 -17.54 -6.24
N THR A 219 -33.56 -18.14 -7.37
CA THR A 219 -32.97 -19.41 -7.86
C THR A 219 -32.11 -19.19 -9.11
N ASN A 220 -32.06 -17.99 -9.64
CA ASN A 220 -31.31 -17.67 -10.85
C ASN A 220 -29.80 -17.74 -10.59
N ASN A 221 -29.07 -18.28 -11.55
CA ASN A 221 -27.60 -18.33 -11.46
C ASN A 221 -26.92 -16.96 -11.47
N MET A 222 -27.58 -15.92 -11.99
CA MET A 222 -27.03 -14.55 -11.96
C MET A 222 -26.94 -13.97 -10.55
N SER A 223 -27.74 -14.47 -9.61
CA SER A 223 -27.78 -14.03 -8.22
C SER A 223 -26.94 -14.89 -7.25
N LEU A 224 -26.13 -15.82 -7.76
CA LEU A 224 -25.30 -16.71 -6.93
C LEU A 224 -24.38 -15.93 -5.97
N ILE A 225 -23.76 -14.86 -6.45
CA ILE A 225 -22.83 -14.05 -5.64
C ILE A 225 -23.59 -13.32 -4.54
N PRO A 226 -24.58 -12.42 -4.80
CA PRO A 226 -25.28 -11.74 -3.73
C PRO A 226 -25.95 -12.70 -2.74
N ARG A 227 -26.50 -13.85 -3.20
CA ARG A 227 -27.08 -14.87 -2.33
C ARG A 227 -26.08 -15.55 -1.40
N SER A 228 -24.81 -15.51 -1.70
CA SER A 228 -23.77 -16.08 -0.84
C SER A 228 -23.00 -15.04 -0.03
N VAL A 229 -22.79 -13.84 -0.58
CA VAL A 229 -22.00 -12.81 0.10
C VAL A 229 -22.84 -12.04 1.13
N ILE A 230 -24.10 -11.73 0.82
CA ILE A 230 -24.98 -11.00 1.75
C ILE A 230 -25.17 -11.77 3.08
N PRO A 231 -25.53 -13.08 3.07
CA PRO A 231 -25.60 -13.84 4.32
C PRO A 231 -24.28 -13.93 5.07
N PHE A 232 -23.16 -14.10 4.37
CA PHE A 232 -21.83 -14.11 4.99
C PHE A 232 -21.55 -12.81 5.74
N VAL A 233 -21.87 -11.66 5.13
CA VAL A 233 -21.70 -10.33 5.78
C VAL A 233 -22.62 -10.19 7.00
N HIS A 234 -23.84 -10.70 6.95
CA HIS A 234 -24.75 -10.71 8.10
C HIS A 234 -24.18 -11.58 9.24
N THR A 235 -23.76 -12.83 8.92
CA THR A 235 -23.13 -13.73 9.90
C THR A 235 -21.89 -13.10 10.52
N LEU A 236 -21.05 -12.42 9.72
CA LEU A 236 -19.88 -11.68 10.22
C LEU A 236 -20.27 -10.56 11.19
N GLY A 237 -21.36 -9.84 10.91
CA GLY A 237 -21.91 -8.79 11.79
C GLY A 237 -22.44 -9.35 13.11
N ASP A 238 -23.16 -10.47 13.05
CA ASP A 238 -23.79 -11.11 14.20
C ASP A 238 -22.76 -11.78 15.13
N SER A 239 -21.69 -12.35 14.56
CA SER A 239 -20.61 -13.03 15.30
C SER A 239 -19.73 -12.07 16.10
N LYS A 240 -19.69 -10.77 15.75
CA LYS A 240 -18.91 -9.72 16.43
C LYS A 240 -17.47 -10.16 16.73
N PRO A 241 -16.68 -10.56 15.72
CA PRO A 241 -15.37 -11.16 15.92
C PRO A 241 -14.42 -10.23 16.68
N ALA A 242 -13.79 -10.77 17.74
CA ALA A 242 -12.83 -10.02 18.53
C ALA A 242 -11.61 -9.65 17.68
N GLY A 243 -11.05 -8.46 17.93
CA GLY A 243 -9.81 -8.02 17.23
C GLY A 243 -9.96 -7.83 15.72
N LEU A 244 -11.18 -7.81 15.17
CA LEU A 244 -11.43 -7.56 13.75
C LEU A 244 -12.06 -6.18 13.54
N ARG A 245 -11.39 -5.36 12.74
CA ARG A 245 -11.97 -4.15 12.16
C ARG A 245 -12.46 -4.48 10.75
N TRP A 246 -13.77 -4.37 10.50
CA TRP A 246 -14.31 -4.74 9.21
C TRP A 246 -15.40 -3.77 8.71
N ALA A 247 -15.57 -3.77 7.37
CA ALA A 247 -16.68 -3.10 6.72
C ALA A 247 -17.10 -3.88 5.48
N SER A 248 -18.35 -3.68 5.07
CA SER A 248 -18.84 -4.10 3.76
C SER A 248 -19.49 -2.92 3.05
N LYS A 249 -19.44 -2.94 1.71
CA LYS A 249 -20.12 -1.93 0.88
C LYS A 249 -20.78 -2.59 -0.31
N PHE A 250 -22.09 -2.32 -0.46
CA PHE A 250 -22.83 -2.67 -1.66
C PHE A 250 -22.72 -1.54 -2.69
N TYR A 251 -22.47 -1.91 -3.95
CA TYR A 251 -22.27 -0.98 -5.07
C TYR A 251 -23.44 -1.08 -6.04
N PRO A 252 -24.48 -0.23 -5.90
CA PRO A 252 -25.72 -0.38 -6.66
C PRO A 252 -25.57 -0.14 -8.16
N THR A 253 -24.54 0.57 -8.58
CA THR A 253 -24.26 0.90 -9.99
C THR A 253 -23.23 -0.03 -10.63
N GLU A 254 -22.51 -0.83 -9.84
CA GLU A 254 -21.45 -1.69 -10.32
C GLU A 254 -21.92 -3.15 -10.47
N ARG A 255 -21.44 -3.80 -11.52
CA ARG A 255 -21.63 -5.23 -11.75
C ARG A 255 -20.35 -5.99 -11.40
N HIS A 256 -20.43 -7.33 -11.42
CA HIS A 256 -19.30 -8.21 -11.10
C HIS A 256 -18.01 -7.83 -11.81
N GLY A 257 -18.04 -7.54 -13.10
CA GLY A 257 -16.85 -7.20 -13.89
C GLY A 257 -16.39 -5.73 -13.81
N THR A 258 -17.09 -4.87 -13.07
CA THR A 258 -16.74 -3.43 -12.97
C THR A 258 -16.48 -2.97 -11.53
N VAL A 259 -16.93 -3.74 -10.55
CA VAL A 259 -16.86 -3.35 -9.13
C VAL A 259 -15.44 -3.29 -8.58
N GLU A 260 -14.53 -4.06 -9.14
CA GLU A 260 -13.19 -4.26 -8.60
C GLU A 260 -12.45 -2.94 -8.42
N LEU A 261 -12.36 -2.09 -9.46
CA LEU A 261 -11.64 -0.83 -9.41
C LEU A 261 -12.17 0.12 -8.32
N VAL A 262 -13.49 0.28 -8.25
CA VAL A 262 -14.14 1.21 -7.31
C VAL A 262 -14.06 0.68 -5.88
N ALA A 263 -14.23 -0.63 -5.72
CA ALA A 263 -14.20 -1.28 -4.42
C ALA A 263 -12.78 -1.37 -3.85
N GLU A 264 -11.75 -1.57 -4.68
CA GLU A 264 -10.34 -1.52 -4.25
C GLU A 264 -9.96 -0.11 -3.74
N TYR A 265 -10.40 0.94 -4.46
CA TYR A 265 -10.21 2.32 -4.02
C TYR A 265 -10.86 2.58 -2.64
N ASP A 266 -12.12 2.18 -2.46
CA ASP A 266 -12.82 2.36 -1.19
C ASP A 266 -12.21 1.51 -0.05
N ALA A 267 -11.81 0.28 -0.38
CA ALA A 267 -11.17 -0.64 0.56
C ALA A 267 -9.87 -0.05 1.12
N LEU A 268 -8.98 0.43 0.25
CA LEU A 268 -7.71 1.03 0.68
C LEU A 268 -7.94 2.29 1.53
N ARG A 269 -8.91 3.12 1.17
CA ARG A 269 -9.29 4.28 2.01
C ARG A 269 -9.86 3.87 3.35
N TYR A 270 -10.67 2.81 3.41
CA TYR A 270 -11.18 2.26 4.66
C TYR A 270 -10.06 1.70 5.52
N LEU A 271 -9.18 0.89 4.95
CA LEU A 271 -8.08 0.27 5.69
C LEU A 271 -7.16 1.29 6.36
N PHE A 272 -6.96 2.44 5.73
CA PHE A 272 -6.03 3.48 6.15
C PHE A 272 -6.68 4.83 6.49
N ASP A 273 -7.97 4.86 6.87
CA ASP A 273 -8.69 6.10 7.22
C ASP A 273 -8.05 6.90 8.36
N TYR A 274 -7.22 6.25 9.16
CA TYR A 274 -6.44 6.81 10.27
C TYR A 274 -5.05 7.33 9.86
N TYR A 275 -4.60 7.07 8.62
CA TYR A 275 -3.21 7.33 8.22
C TYR A 275 -2.93 8.81 7.99
N GLN A 276 -3.86 9.51 7.38
CA GLN A 276 -3.67 10.92 7.00
C GLN A 276 -3.58 11.82 8.24
N PHE A 277 -2.45 12.52 8.40
CA PHE A 277 -2.32 13.59 9.38
C PHE A 277 -3.02 14.85 8.88
N ARG A 278 -3.99 15.36 9.64
CA ARG A 278 -4.78 16.53 9.24
C ARG A 278 -4.41 17.75 10.08
N THR A 279 -3.83 18.77 9.47
CA THR A 279 -3.50 20.04 10.15
C THR A 279 -4.73 20.86 10.55
N SER A 280 -5.87 20.62 9.90
CA SER A 280 -7.14 21.28 10.24
C SER A 280 -7.59 21.06 11.69
N GLN A 281 -7.10 20.03 12.38
CA GLN A 281 -7.38 19.78 13.80
C GLN A 281 -6.85 20.89 14.73
N PHE A 282 -5.93 21.75 14.27
CA PHE A 282 -5.40 22.87 15.06
C PHE A 282 -6.19 24.15 14.89
N ILE A 283 -7.15 24.20 13.93
CA ILE A 283 -7.99 25.38 13.71
C ILE A 283 -8.96 25.53 14.89
N GLY A 284 -8.90 26.69 15.57
CA GLY A 284 -9.71 26.96 16.76
C GLY A 284 -9.23 26.28 18.05
N HIS A 285 -8.10 25.55 18.00
CA HIS A 285 -7.51 24.83 19.12
C HIS A 285 -6.08 25.31 19.42
N PRO A 286 -5.88 26.57 19.88
CA PRO A 286 -4.56 27.11 20.15
C PRO A 286 -3.83 26.42 21.31
N GLU A 287 -4.55 25.68 22.15
CA GLU A 287 -4.03 24.91 23.30
C GLU A 287 -3.29 23.65 22.88
N LEU A 288 -3.52 23.13 21.67
CA LEU A 288 -2.86 21.92 21.21
C LEU A 288 -1.37 22.19 20.92
N ASP A 289 -0.51 21.30 21.41
CA ASP A 289 0.91 21.27 21.06
C ASP A 289 1.08 20.41 19.79
N GLU A 290 1.43 21.07 18.72
CA GLU A 290 1.52 20.47 17.37
C GLU A 290 2.53 19.32 17.32
N ASP A 291 3.66 19.46 18.01
CA ASP A 291 4.70 18.44 18.06
C ASP A 291 4.23 17.18 18.79
N SER A 292 3.55 17.34 19.92
CA SER A 292 3.00 16.23 20.69
C SER A 292 1.89 15.49 19.93
N VAL A 293 1.02 16.22 19.24
CA VAL A 293 -0.06 15.63 18.41
C VAL A 293 0.51 14.86 17.23
N LEU A 294 1.53 15.42 16.55
CA LEU A 294 2.24 14.74 15.46
C LEU A 294 2.90 13.45 15.95
N ALA A 295 3.62 13.53 17.08
CA ALA A 295 4.30 12.36 17.66
C ALA A 295 3.32 11.26 18.06
N ALA A 296 2.19 11.61 18.68
CA ALA A 296 1.15 10.64 19.06
C ALA A 296 0.52 9.98 17.85
N HIS A 297 0.27 10.73 16.77
CA HIS A 297 -0.28 10.20 15.52
C HIS A 297 0.65 9.14 14.88
N TYR A 298 1.93 9.46 14.70
CA TYR A 298 2.89 8.51 14.09
C TYR A 298 3.27 7.36 15.03
N LYS A 299 3.17 7.54 16.34
CA LYS A 299 3.23 6.42 17.31
C LYS A 299 2.08 5.44 17.08
N MET A 300 0.85 5.92 17.00
CA MET A 300 -0.33 5.09 16.72
C MET A 300 -0.20 4.34 15.38
N ILE A 301 0.27 4.99 14.31
CA ILE A 301 0.53 4.34 13.03
C ILE A 301 1.59 3.25 13.19
N SER A 302 2.69 3.54 13.89
CA SER A 302 3.77 2.58 14.11
C SER A 302 3.30 1.33 14.88
N GLU A 303 2.46 1.52 15.88
CA GLU A 303 1.84 0.43 16.65
C GLU A 303 0.95 -0.45 15.76
N ARG A 304 0.13 0.16 14.90
CA ARG A 304 -0.73 -0.58 13.95
C ARG A 304 0.05 -1.32 12.88
N PHE A 305 1.17 -0.77 12.44
CA PHE A 305 2.01 -1.38 11.40
C PHE A 305 3.00 -2.40 11.95
N GLY A 306 3.28 -2.37 13.25
CA GLY A 306 4.27 -3.23 13.91
C GLY A 306 5.72 -2.86 13.58
N TYR A 307 5.96 -1.66 13.07
CA TYR A 307 7.29 -1.09 12.82
C TYR A 307 7.24 0.43 12.88
N THR A 308 8.40 1.08 13.10
CA THR A 308 8.48 2.54 13.21
C THR A 308 8.15 3.21 11.88
N VAL A 309 7.15 4.08 11.89
CA VAL A 309 6.79 4.97 10.79
C VAL A 309 7.05 6.39 11.22
N SER A 310 7.87 7.11 10.48
CA SER A 310 8.15 8.53 10.71
C SER A 310 7.27 9.41 9.81
N PRO A 311 6.94 10.63 10.24
CA PRO A 311 6.29 11.59 9.36
C PRO A 311 7.16 11.90 8.14
N THR A 312 6.53 12.26 7.03
CA THR A 312 7.26 12.75 5.86
C THR A 312 7.88 14.10 6.18
N GLU A 313 8.99 14.43 5.52
CA GLU A 313 9.65 15.72 5.66
C GLU A 313 8.68 16.89 5.43
N ASN A 314 7.87 16.80 4.36
CA ASN A 314 6.89 17.84 4.04
C ASN A 314 5.84 18.01 5.14
N THR A 315 5.32 16.90 5.71
CA THR A 315 4.34 17.00 6.81
C THR A 315 4.86 17.78 8.00
N VAL A 316 6.12 17.50 8.40
CA VAL A 316 6.73 18.22 9.55
C VAL A 316 7.06 19.65 9.17
N ASN A 317 7.57 19.87 7.97
CA ASN A 317 7.98 21.17 7.48
C ASN A 317 6.80 22.15 7.36
N ASP A 318 5.71 21.69 6.71
CA ASP A 318 4.48 22.48 6.56
C ASP A 318 3.89 22.88 7.92
N LEU A 319 3.85 21.91 8.85
CA LEU A 319 3.37 22.17 10.21
C LEU A 319 4.26 23.18 10.96
N ALA A 320 5.59 23.11 10.76
CA ALA A 320 6.53 24.02 11.38
C ALA A 320 6.38 25.46 10.84
N TYR A 321 6.23 25.63 9.52
CA TYR A 321 5.97 26.94 8.91
C TYR A 321 4.60 27.49 9.29
N ASP A 322 3.56 26.63 9.40
CA ASP A 322 2.26 27.06 9.92
C ASP A 322 2.35 27.58 11.36
N CYS A 323 3.13 26.92 12.22
CA CYS A 323 3.43 27.42 13.56
C CYS A 323 4.14 28.79 13.53
N MET A 324 5.12 28.99 12.65
CA MET A 324 5.76 30.28 12.46
C MET A 324 4.76 31.36 12.04
N ALA A 325 3.93 31.08 11.05
CA ALA A 325 2.93 32.02 10.56
C ALA A 325 1.92 32.43 11.64
N ARG A 326 1.63 31.51 12.57
CA ARG A 326 0.77 31.77 13.75
C ARG A 326 1.53 32.33 14.96
N HIS A 327 2.78 32.71 14.80
CA HIS A 327 3.69 33.25 15.87
C HIS A 327 3.94 32.27 17.04
N LYS A 328 3.74 30.97 16.83
CA LYS A 328 4.05 29.87 17.76
C LYS A 328 5.52 29.46 17.63
N MET A 329 6.45 30.39 17.86
CA MET A 329 7.88 30.21 17.55
C MET A 329 8.54 29.04 18.30
N ALA A 330 8.11 28.77 19.54
CA ALA A 330 8.65 27.65 20.32
C ALA A 330 8.25 26.29 19.74
N GLN A 331 7.02 26.14 19.25
CA GLN A 331 6.52 24.95 18.57
C GLN A 331 7.20 24.77 17.21
N ALA A 332 7.31 25.85 16.42
CA ALA A 332 8.03 25.83 15.15
C ALA A 332 9.47 25.32 15.32
N TYR A 333 10.18 25.79 16.34
CA TYR A 333 11.53 25.31 16.64
C TYR A 333 11.59 23.81 16.89
N LYS A 334 10.71 23.28 17.76
CA LYS A 334 10.65 21.85 18.06
C LYS A 334 10.45 21.03 16.77
N LEU A 335 9.54 21.48 15.91
CA LEU A 335 9.21 20.78 14.66
C LEU A 335 10.37 20.84 13.66
N PHE A 336 11.02 21.98 13.45
CA PHE A 336 12.19 22.08 12.55
C PHE A 336 13.35 21.21 13.04
N ILE A 337 13.65 21.22 14.35
CA ILE A 337 14.66 20.32 14.92
C ILE A 337 14.28 18.84 14.70
N ARG A 338 13.03 18.50 14.97
CA ARG A 338 12.53 17.13 14.76
C ARG A 338 12.63 16.72 13.29
N ASN A 339 12.36 17.64 12.35
CA ASN A 339 12.49 17.39 10.92
C ASN A 339 13.93 17.03 10.53
N THR A 340 14.92 17.74 11.04
CA THR A 340 16.33 17.40 10.81
C THR A 340 16.74 16.07 11.44
N GLN A 341 16.08 15.64 12.53
CA GLN A 341 16.32 14.33 13.17
C GLN A 341 15.70 13.18 12.38
N TYR A 342 14.49 13.35 11.86
CA TYR A 342 13.83 12.35 11.00
C TYR A 342 14.50 12.26 9.63
N HIS A 343 15.00 13.38 9.10
CA HIS A 343 15.55 13.49 7.75
C HIS A 343 16.97 14.06 7.75
N PRO A 344 17.96 13.38 8.39
CA PRO A 344 19.30 13.92 8.61
C PRO A 344 20.11 14.13 7.32
N ASN A 345 19.66 13.54 6.21
CA ASN A 345 20.27 13.69 4.89
C ASN A 345 19.45 14.59 3.94
N SER A 346 18.46 15.32 4.44
CA SER A 346 17.70 16.29 3.66
C SER A 346 18.31 17.67 3.74
N ALA A 347 18.72 18.21 2.60
CA ALA A 347 19.16 19.60 2.51
C ALA A 347 18.03 20.58 2.88
N ASN A 348 16.80 20.28 2.44
CA ASN A 348 15.64 21.13 2.69
C ASN A 348 15.27 21.22 4.18
N ALA A 349 15.40 20.12 4.95
CA ALA A 349 15.13 20.15 6.40
C ALA A 349 16.08 21.13 7.14
N PHE A 350 17.35 21.18 6.73
CA PHE A 350 18.32 22.14 7.30
C PHE A 350 18.15 23.55 6.75
N ASP A 351 17.74 23.73 5.49
CA ASP A 351 17.40 25.04 4.92
C ASP A 351 16.23 25.66 5.68
N SER A 352 15.17 24.92 5.92
CA SER A 352 13.99 25.36 6.67
C SER A 352 14.32 25.72 8.13
N LEU A 353 15.22 24.96 8.77
CA LEU A 353 15.74 25.34 10.10
C LEU A 353 16.54 26.65 10.05
N GLY A 354 17.26 26.90 8.96
CA GLY A 354 17.95 28.16 8.71
C GLY A 354 16.97 29.33 8.60
N ASP A 355 15.87 29.18 7.88
CA ASP A 355 14.80 30.18 7.76
C ASP A 355 14.17 30.49 9.12
N TYR A 356 13.97 29.49 9.98
CA TYR A 356 13.54 29.72 11.35
C TYR A 356 14.53 30.62 12.12
N TYR A 357 15.85 30.34 12.06
CA TYR A 357 16.84 31.12 12.74
C TYR A 357 16.95 32.54 12.18
N VAL A 358 16.75 32.75 10.88
CA VAL A 358 16.61 34.08 10.29
C VAL A 358 15.44 34.83 10.90
N ALA A 359 14.27 34.17 11.02
CA ALA A 359 13.05 34.79 11.53
C ALA A 359 13.17 35.26 13.00
N ILE A 360 13.98 34.57 13.81
CA ILE A 360 14.24 34.99 15.22
C ILE A 360 15.48 35.85 15.38
N GLY A 361 16.20 36.20 14.30
CA GLY A 361 17.39 37.05 14.31
C GLY A 361 18.69 36.38 14.77
N ASP A 362 18.71 35.03 14.89
CA ASP A 362 19.94 34.28 15.26
C ASP A 362 20.80 34.03 14.00
N LYS A 363 21.50 35.09 13.57
CA LYS A 363 22.32 35.06 12.35
C LYS A 363 23.34 33.91 12.34
N GLN A 364 23.97 33.62 13.50
CA GLN A 364 25.03 32.60 13.58
C GLN A 364 24.47 31.21 13.32
N LYS A 365 23.38 30.84 13.98
CA LYS A 365 22.72 29.52 13.77
C LYS A 365 22.10 29.42 12.39
N ALA A 366 21.58 30.49 11.80
CA ALA A 366 21.11 30.49 10.43
C ALA A 366 22.23 30.12 9.44
N ILE A 367 23.42 30.73 9.60
CA ILE A 367 24.62 30.45 8.80
C ILE A 367 25.02 28.96 8.93
N GLU A 368 25.01 28.41 10.14
CA GLU A 368 25.34 27.01 10.42
C GLU A 368 24.35 26.06 9.76
N ALA A 369 23.06 26.34 9.87
CA ALA A 369 21.98 25.51 9.27
C ALA A 369 22.05 25.53 7.73
N PHE A 370 22.18 26.69 7.10
CA PHE A 370 22.34 26.80 5.65
C PHE A 370 23.63 26.14 5.14
N ALA A 371 24.74 26.28 5.87
CA ALA A 371 25.99 25.61 5.53
C ALA A 371 25.86 24.08 5.61
N LYS A 372 25.13 23.57 6.61
CA LYS A 372 24.80 22.14 6.72
C LYS A 372 23.93 21.68 5.55
N SER A 373 22.88 22.43 5.19
CA SER A 373 22.05 22.16 4.02
C SER A 373 22.89 21.99 2.75
N LEU A 374 23.75 22.98 2.47
CA LEU A 374 24.62 22.98 1.29
C LEU A 374 25.70 21.89 1.30
N SER A 375 26.10 21.40 2.48
CA SER A 375 27.01 20.26 2.58
C SER A 375 26.35 18.93 2.15
N ILE A 376 25.02 18.87 2.18
CA ILE A 376 24.24 17.71 1.75
C ILE A 376 23.94 17.81 0.26
N GLN A 377 23.44 18.96 -0.17
CA GLN A 377 23.12 19.25 -1.57
C GLN A 377 23.29 20.73 -1.87
N GLU A 378 23.97 21.05 -2.97
CA GLU A 378 24.09 22.42 -3.45
C GLU A 378 22.73 22.88 -4.01
N VAL A 379 22.15 23.91 -3.38
CA VAL A 379 20.87 24.52 -3.76
C VAL A 379 21.10 26.03 -3.92
N ALA A 380 20.80 26.57 -5.10
CA ALA A 380 21.08 27.96 -5.46
C ALA A 380 20.40 28.98 -4.51
N ASP A 381 19.17 28.73 -4.09
CA ASP A 381 18.44 29.59 -3.17
C ASP A 381 19.06 29.60 -1.77
N THR A 382 19.38 28.43 -1.22
CA THR A 382 20.09 28.29 0.05
C THR A 382 21.45 29.00 0.00
N ARG A 383 22.18 28.90 -1.12
CA ARG A 383 23.45 29.58 -1.35
C ARG A 383 23.27 31.11 -1.31
N ARG A 384 22.23 31.62 -1.95
CA ARG A 384 21.88 33.05 -1.93
C ARG A 384 21.59 33.52 -0.51
N LYS A 385 20.70 32.80 0.23
CA LYS A 385 20.39 33.10 1.65
C LYS A 385 21.65 33.18 2.52
N LEU A 386 22.54 32.20 2.40
CA LEU A 386 23.80 32.14 3.15
C LEU A 386 24.71 33.34 2.83
N ASN A 387 24.84 33.70 1.54
CA ASN A 387 25.69 34.83 1.14
C ASN A 387 25.14 36.19 1.60
N GLU A 388 23.83 36.35 1.64
CA GLU A 388 23.17 37.56 2.17
C GLU A 388 23.45 37.72 3.67
N LEU A 389 23.45 36.65 4.44
CA LEU A 389 23.77 36.70 5.88
C LEU A 389 25.24 36.95 6.16
N LYS A 390 26.16 36.64 5.25
CA LYS A 390 27.61 36.88 5.44
C LYS A 390 28.04 38.28 5.07
N LYS A 391 27.18 39.07 4.44
CA LYS A 391 27.40 40.50 4.20
C LYS A 391 27.13 41.31 5.49
#